data_36099cc3834fad081a7c14df8d6961f8
#
_entry.id   36099cc3834fad081a7c14df8d6961f8
#
_cell.length_a   1.000
_cell.length_b   1.000
_cell.length_c   1.000
_cell.angle_alpha   90.00
_cell.angle_beta   90.00
_cell.angle_gamma   90.00
#
_symmetry.space_group_name_H-M   'P 1'
#
loop_
_entity.id
_entity.type
_entity.pdbx_description
1 polymer ?
#
loop_
_entity_poly.entity_id
_entity_poly.type
_entity_poly.pdbx_seq_one_letter_code
_entity_poly.pdbx_strand_id
1 'polypeptide(L)'
;MGTKRFIVWVAAFSILALPVFAPAAEKGHDMDLGEKIFSGKVGPWTAEARLIDMKAQMEKSGVSAGTSAKFAGKRHLMLFLTDPATGKPAAGVAGKIVVTGPDKASSSTVTLVVMGDHIGADVGMPTAGKYTFNAEIESGAKKGSATFSYTLK
;
A
#
# COMPACT_ATOMS: atom_id res chain seq x y z
N MET A 1 21.78 61.79 56.33
CA MET A 1 21.98 61.74 54.91
C MET A 1 22.55 60.33 54.59
N GLY A 2 21.74 59.41 54.25
CA GLY A 2 22.10 58.03 54.01
C GLY A 2 21.97 57.67 52.53
N THR A 3 23.09 57.44 51.92
CA THR A 3 23.17 57.04 50.52
C THR A 3 22.89 55.51 50.42
N LYS A 4 21.71 55.15 49.93
CA LYS A 4 21.37 53.74 49.63
C LYS A 4 22.06 53.31 48.32
N ARG A 5 23.03 52.38 48.44
CA ARG A 5 23.62 51.73 47.31
C ARG A 5 22.69 50.62 46.86
N PHE A 6 22.14 50.74 45.65
CA PHE A 6 21.45 49.65 44.94
C PHE A 6 22.49 48.71 44.33
N ILE A 7 22.50 47.48 44.81
CA ILE A 7 23.28 46.39 44.17
C ILE A 7 22.36 45.76 43.14
N VAL A 8 22.72 45.95 41.86
CA VAL A 8 22.05 45.27 40.76
C VAL A 8 22.69 43.90 40.60
N TRP A 9 21.93 42.85 40.87
CA TRP A 9 22.30 41.49 40.55
C TRP A 9 22.01 41.23 39.10
N VAL A 10 23.05 41.08 38.27
CA VAL A 10 22.91 40.59 36.90
C VAL A 10 22.91 39.07 36.98
N ALA A 11 21.73 38.48 36.82
CA ALA A 11 21.60 37.03 36.68
C ALA A 11 21.99 36.67 35.26
N ALA A 12 23.14 36.04 35.08
CA ALA A 12 23.56 35.45 33.84
C ALA A 12 22.73 34.18 33.59
N PHE A 13 21.82 34.26 32.67
CA PHE A 13 21.08 33.09 32.15
C PHE A 13 22.00 32.30 31.20
N SER A 14 22.59 31.25 31.72
CA SER A 14 23.28 30.24 30.86
C SER A 14 22.25 29.40 30.15
N ILE A 15 22.04 29.67 28.87
CA ILE A 15 21.21 28.84 27.99
C ILE A 15 22.00 27.57 27.72
N LEU A 16 21.63 26.50 28.43
CA LEU A 16 22.10 25.15 28.10
C LEU A 16 21.46 24.73 26.79
N ALA A 17 22.21 24.79 25.69
CA ALA A 17 21.81 24.23 24.42
C ALA A 17 21.81 22.69 24.55
N LEU A 18 20.63 22.11 24.75
CA LEU A 18 20.44 20.66 24.61
C LEU A 18 20.63 20.27 23.13
N PRO A 19 21.41 19.24 22.83
CA PRO A 19 21.46 18.75 21.47
C PRO A 19 20.08 18.19 21.09
N VAL A 20 19.45 18.81 20.11
CA VAL A 20 18.27 18.25 19.46
C VAL A 20 18.74 17.01 18.71
N PHE A 21 18.53 15.83 19.31
CA PHE A 21 18.60 14.59 18.57
C PHE A 21 17.49 14.63 17.52
N ALA A 22 17.84 14.98 16.28
CA ALA A 22 17.00 14.69 15.14
C ALA A 22 16.75 13.18 15.14
N PRO A 23 15.49 12.70 15.13
CA PRO A 23 15.27 11.30 14.90
C PRO A 23 15.89 10.97 13.55
N ALA A 24 16.85 10.04 13.56
CA ALA A 24 17.32 9.43 12.32
C ALA A 24 16.05 8.94 11.62
N ALA A 25 15.79 9.47 10.43
CA ALA A 25 14.77 8.92 9.57
C ALA A 25 15.17 7.46 9.35
N GLU A 26 14.47 6.55 10.03
CA GLU A 26 14.52 5.15 9.66
C GLU A 26 14.23 5.15 8.16
N LYS A 27 15.22 4.77 7.37
CA LYS A 27 15.00 4.32 6.01
C LYS A 27 14.08 3.11 6.18
N GLY A 28 12.76 3.37 6.18
CA GLY A 28 11.79 2.33 6.02
C GLY A 28 12.29 1.50 4.86
N HIS A 29 12.39 0.20 5.05
CA HIS A 29 12.59 -0.71 3.93
C HIS A 29 11.52 -0.31 2.93
N ASP A 30 11.95 0.26 1.82
CA ASP A 30 11.11 0.59 0.69
C ASP A 30 10.63 -0.77 0.17
N MET A 31 9.57 -1.31 0.83
CA MET A 31 8.93 -2.52 0.36
C MET A 31 8.41 -2.14 -1.00
N ASP A 32 8.96 -2.79 -2.02
CA ASP A 32 8.52 -2.64 -3.39
C ASP A 32 7.01 -3.00 -3.42
N LEU A 33 6.17 -1.97 -3.24
CA LEU A 33 4.72 -2.12 -3.24
C LEU A 33 4.18 -2.47 -4.62
N GLY A 34 5.06 -2.74 -5.57
CA GLY A 34 4.71 -3.09 -6.94
C GLY A 34 4.20 -1.91 -7.75
N GLU A 35 3.77 -2.22 -8.97
CA GLU A 35 3.29 -1.23 -9.92
C GLU A 35 1.86 -0.81 -9.59
N LYS A 36 1.60 0.49 -9.51
CA LYS A 36 0.25 1.03 -9.38
C LYS A 36 -0.50 0.88 -10.69
N ILE A 37 -1.62 0.16 -10.67
CA ILE A 37 -2.43 -0.11 -11.85
C ILE A 37 -3.80 0.56 -11.82
N PHE A 38 -4.22 1.07 -10.66
CA PHE A 38 -5.48 1.78 -10.50
C PHE A 38 -5.41 2.78 -9.35
N SER A 39 -6.09 3.90 -9.52
CA SER A 39 -6.39 4.87 -8.47
C SER A 39 -7.74 5.49 -8.74
N GLY A 40 -8.67 5.42 -7.78
CA GLY A 40 -10.03 5.90 -7.97
C GLY A 40 -10.93 5.60 -6.78
N LYS A 41 -12.17 5.25 -7.06
CA LYS A 41 -13.17 4.88 -6.05
C LYS A 41 -13.68 3.47 -6.29
N VAL A 42 -13.93 2.76 -5.20
CA VAL A 42 -14.68 1.50 -5.17
C VAL A 42 -15.86 1.72 -4.21
N GLY A 43 -17.03 2.03 -4.75
CA GLY A 43 -18.17 2.44 -3.95
C GLY A 43 -17.88 3.66 -3.07
N PRO A 44 -18.04 3.55 -1.73
CA PRO A 44 -17.81 4.66 -0.83
C PRO A 44 -16.32 4.89 -0.49
N TRP A 45 -15.41 3.98 -0.89
CA TRP A 45 -14.00 4.06 -0.53
C TRP A 45 -13.15 4.69 -1.63
N THR A 46 -12.11 5.42 -1.24
CA THR A 46 -10.98 5.72 -2.12
C THR A 46 -10.12 4.47 -2.23
N ALA A 47 -9.68 4.15 -3.43
CA ALA A 47 -8.99 2.89 -3.70
C ALA A 47 -7.73 3.09 -4.55
N GLU A 48 -6.71 2.29 -4.25
CA GLU A 48 -5.52 2.13 -5.06
C GLU A 48 -5.24 0.64 -5.24
N ALA A 49 -5.02 0.19 -6.48
CA ALA A 49 -4.60 -1.17 -6.75
C ALA A 49 -3.17 -1.21 -7.26
N ARG A 50 -2.42 -2.21 -6.78
CA ARG A 50 -1.03 -2.48 -7.15
C ARG A 50 -0.81 -3.94 -7.49
N LEU A 51 0.15 -4.20 -8.37
CA LEU A 51 0.59 -5.55 -8.75
C LEU A 51 2.07 -5.73 -8.45
N ILE A 52 2.40 -6.83 -7.79
CA ILE A 52 3.77 -7.30 -7.59
C ILE A 52 4.02 -8.51 -8.49
N ASP A 53 5.12 -8.51 -9.23
CA ASP A 53 5.62 -9.71 -9.90
C ASP A 53 6.20 -10.67 -8.87
N MET A 54 5.50 -11.79 -8.63
CA MET A 54 5.88 -12.74 -7.59
C MET A 54 7.23 -13.41 -7.89
N LYS A 55 7.52 -13.71 -9.16
CA LYS A 55 8.81 -14.29 -9.55
C LYS A 55 9.94 -13.30 -9.27
N ALA A 56 9.82 -12.06 -9.76
CA ALA A 56 10.82 -11.03 -9.56
C ALA A 56 11.04 -10.71 -8.07
N GLN A 57 9.96 -10.70 -7.27
CA GLN A 57 10.04 -10.47 -5.84
C GLN A 57 10.79 -11.60 -5.12
N MET A 58 10.54 -12.86 -5.48
CA MET A 58 11.25 -14.01 -4.92
C MET A 58 12.75 -13.98 -5.28
N GLU A 59 13.09 -13.63 -6.52
CA GLU A 59 14.48 -13.49 -6.96
C GLU A 59 15.22 -12.37 -6.20
N LYS A 60 14.59 -11.22 -6.01
CA LYS A 60 15.13 -10.11 -5.19
C LYS A 60 15.36 -10.54 -3.73
N SER A 61 14.53 -11.42 -3.21
CA SER A 61 14.67 -11.97 -1.85
C SER A 61 15.70 -13.10 -1.73
N GLY A 62 16.45 -13.40 -2.80
CA GLY A 62 17.49 -14.43 -2.79
C GLY A 62 16.97 -15.86 -2.96
N VAL A 63 15.71 -16.03 -3.34
CA VAL A 63 15.17 -17.36 -3.66
C VAL A 63 15.76 -17.87 -4.96
N SER A 64 16.15 -19.15 -4.99
CA SER A 64 16.78 -19.77 -6.17
C SER A 64 15.89 -19.71 -7.41
N ALA A 65 16.50 -19.59 -8.58
CA ALA A 65 15.81 -19.51 -9.87
C ALA A 65 14.85 -20.70 -10.11
N GLY A 66 15.20 -21.90 -9.67
CA GLY A 66 14.32 -23.08 -9.79
C GLY A 66 13.05 -22.99 -8.94
N THR A 67 13.13 -22.32 -7.78
CA THR A 67 11.96 -22.09 -6.92
C THR A 67 11.15 -20.89 -7.41
N SER A 68 11.79 -19.78 -7.78
CA SER A 68 11.10 -18.59 -8.28
C SER A 68 10.37 -18.85 -9.61
N ALA A 69 10.86 -19.76 -10.43
CA ALA A 69 10.19 -20.18 -11.68
C ALA A 69 8.75 -20.69 -11.47
N LYS A 70 8.44 -21.25 -10.30
CA LYS A 70 7.06 -21.69 -9.95
C LYS A 70 6.07 -20.54 -9.84
N PHE A 71 6.57 -19.31 -9.73
CA PHE A 71 5.77 -18.08 -9.64
C PHE A 71 5.72 -17.34 -10.99
N ALA A 72 6.25 -17.91 -12.06
CA ALA A 72 6.16 -17.33 -13.39
C ALA A 72 4.69 -17.10 -13.77
N GLY A 73 4.37 -15.90 -14.25
CA GLY A 73 3.00 -15.51 -14.59
C GLY A 73 2.07 -15.31 -13.40
N LYS A 74 2.55 -15.39 -12.16
CA LYS A 74 1.78 -15.02 -10.97
C LYS A 74 2.09 -13.58 -10.55
N ARG A 75 1.03 -12.86 -10.20
CA ARG A 75 1.10 -11.51 -9.66
C ARG A 75 0.34 -11.47 -8.35
N HIS A 76 0.89 -10.77 -7.36
CA HIS A 76 0.13 -10.45 -6.15
C HIS A 76 -0.58 -9.12 -6.37
N LEU A 77 -1.92 -9.17 -6.35
CA LEU A 77 -2.75 -7.97 -6.40
C LEU A 77 -3.00 -7.47 -4.99
N MET A 78 -2.69 -6.21 -4.74
CA MET A 78 -3.04 -5.49 -3.52
C MET A 78 -4.08 -4.42 -3.84
N LEU A 79 -5.14 -4.35 -3.05
CA LEU A 79 -6.16 -3.32 -3.12
C LEU A 79 -6.23 -2.61 -1.78
N PHE A 80 -5.75 -1.37 -1.76
CA PHE A 80 -5.82 -0.47 -0.62
C PHE A 80 -7.14 0.29 -0.68
N LEU A 81 -7.92 0.21 0.38
CA LEU A 81 -9.21 0.88 0.50
C LEU A 81 -9.14 1.83 1.69
N THR A 82 -9.40 3.11 1.44
CA THR A 82 -9.39 4.15 2.47
C THR A 82 -10.80 4.70 2.66
N ASP A 83 -11.25 4.75 3.90
CA ASP A 83 -12.49 5.45 4.24
C ASP A 83 -12.24 6.98 4.15
N PRO A 84 -12.90 7.69 3.23
CA PRO A 84 -12.66 9.11 3.01
C PRO A 84 -13.08 9.98 4.20
N ALA A 85 -13.96 9.49 5.07
CA ALA A 85 -14.39 10.22 6.27
C ALA A 85 -13.32 10.24 7.36
N THR A 86 -12.51 9.18 7.47
CA THR A 86 -11.50 9.01 8.52
C THR A 86 -10.07 9.11 8.01
N GLY A 87 -9.84 8.93 6.71
CA GLY A 87 -8.51 8.83 6.11
C GLY A 87 -7.76 7.54 6.49
N LYS A 88 -8.44 6.58 7.11
CA LYS A 88 -7.86 5.31 7.57
C LYS A 88 -8.21 4.16 6.63
N PRO A 89 -7.46 3.06 6.67
CA PRO A 89 -7.84 1.84 5.97
C PRO A 89 -9.27 1.42 6.33
N ALA A 90 -10.04 1.02 5.33
CA ALA A 90 -11.41 0.57 5.53
C ALA A 90 -11.43 -0.73 6.35
N ALA A 91 -12.23 -0.74 7.41
CA ALA A 91 -12.33 -1.89 8.32
C ALA A 91 -13.41 -2.88 7.87
N GLY A 92 -13.21 -4.16 8.19
CA GLY A 92 -14.22 -5.21 7.97
C GLY A 92 -14.59 -5.40 6.49
N VAL A 93 -13.64 -5.14 5.59
CA VAL A 93 -13.83 -5.31 4.15
C VAL A 93 -13.63 -6.76 3.74
N ALA A 94 -14.48 -7.23 2.83
CA ALA A 94 -14.35 -8.49 2.12
C ALA A 94 -14.61 -8.25 0.64
N GLY A 95 -14.14 -9.14 -0.21
CA GLY A 95 -14.40 -8.96 -1.63
C GLY A 95 -13.86 -10.09 -2.49
N LYS A 96 -14.17 -9.95 -3.77
CA LYS A 96 -13.67 -10.80 -4.83
C LYS A 96 -13.27 -9.95 -6.01
N ILE A 97 -12.40 -10.49 -6.85
CA ILE A 97 -12.01 -9.87 -8.10
C ILE A 97 -12.13 -10.88 -9.23
N VAL A 98 -12.72 -10.46 -10.32
CA VAL A 98 -12.73 -11.20 -11.58
C VAL A 98 -11.64 -10.65 -12.46
N VAL A 99 -10.71 -11.49 -12.87
CA VAL A 99 -9.61 -11.16 -13.78
C VAL A 99 -9.86 -11.79 -15.11
N THR A 100 -9.98 -10.97 -16.14
CA THR A 100 -10.17 -11.44 -17.53
C THR A 100 -8.90 -11.18 -18.33
N GLY A 101 -8.36 -12.21 -18.95
CA GLY A 101 -7.14 -12.17 -19.75
C GLY A 101 -7.31 -11.52 -21.12
N PRO A 102 -6.20 -11.40 -21.88
CA PRO A 102 -6.16 -10.75 -23.19
C PRO A 102 -7.06 -11.40 -24.23
N ASP A 103 -7.22 -12.70 -24.17
CA ASP A 103 -8.05 -13.50 -25.07
C ASP A 103 -9.55 -13.44 -24.75
N LYS A 104 -9.93 -12.78 -23.65
CA LYS A 104 -11.30 -12.69 -23.11
C LYS A 104 -11.98 -14.03 -22.80
N ALA A 105 -11.38 -15.14 -23.21
CA ALA A 105 -11.87 -16.49 -22.91
C ALA A 105 -11.38 -16.97 -21.54
N SER A 106 -10.21 -16.49 -21.10
CA SER A 106 -9.68 -16.78 -19.78
C SER A 106 -10.20 -15.77 -18.77
N SER A 107 -11.01 -16.26 -17.85
CA SER A 107 -11.51 -15.46 -16.73
C SER A 107 -11.38 -16.27 -15.44
N SER A 108 -10.91 -15.64 -14.38
CA SER A 108 -10.80 -16.26 -13.06
C SER A 108 -11.39 -15.33 -12.00
N THR A 109 -12.10 -15.93 -11.04
CA THR A 109 -12.59 -15.21 -9.86
C THR A 109 -11.74 -15.59 -8.66
N VAL A 110 -11.23 -14.59 -7.96
CA VAL A 110 -10.37 -14.77 -6.79
C VAL A 110 -10.96 -14.03 -5.61
N THR A 111 -11.01 -14.69 -4.45
CA THR A 111 -11.40 -14.05 -3.19
C THR A 111 -10.24 -13.22 -2.67
N LEU A 112 -10.53 -11.97 -2.29
CA LEU A 112 -9.57 -11.08 -1.68
C LEU A 112 -9.48 -11.35 -0.17
N VAL A 113 -8.27 -11.45 0.34
CA VAL A 113 -7.98 -11.74 1.76
C VAL A 113 -7.39 -10.48 2.41
N VAL A 114 -7.80 -10.20 3.65
CA VAL A 114 -7.26 -9.07 4.43
C VAL A 114 -5.81 -9.36 4.82
N MET A 115 -4.92 -8.44 4.47
CA MET A 115 -3.47 -8.51 4.72
C MET A 115 -2.97 -7.17 5.26
N GLY A 116 -3.11 -6.98 6.58
CA GLY A 116 -2.71 -5.72 7.23
C GLY A 116 -3.59 -4.54 6.81
N ASP A 117 -3.04 -3.62 6.03
CA ASP A 117 -3.68 -2.37 5.58
C ASP A 117 -4.36 -2.46 4.21
N HIS A 118 -4.34 -3.63 3.58
CA HIS A 118 -4.95 -3.89 2.27
C HIS A 118 -5.68 -5.23 2.24
N ILE A 119 -6.43 -5.46 1.18
CA ILE A 119 -6.92 -6.77 0.79
C ILE A 119 -6.23 -7.20 -0.49
N GLY A 120 -5.93 -8.48 -0.62
CA GLY A 120 -5.16 -8.94 -1.77
C GLY A 120 -5.37 -10.40 -2.12
N ALA A 121 -4.86 -10.78 -3.27
CA ALA A 121 -4.85 -12.17 -3.75
C ALA A 121 -3.80 -12.37 -4.84
N ASP A 122 -3.38 -13.62 -5.00
CA ASP A 122 -2.56 -14.01 -6.14
C ASP A 122 -3.43 -14.22 -7.37
N VAL A 123 -3.06 -13.59 -8.47
CA VAL A 123 -3.74 -13.67 -9.76
C VAL A 123 -2.81 -14.20 -10.84
N GLY A 124 -3.36 -15.03 -11.72
CA GLY A 124 -2.63 -15.56 -12.89
C GLY A 124 -2.65 -14.58 -14.05
N MET A 125 -1.46 -14.21 -14.53
CA MET A 125 -1.27 -13.34 -15.69
C MET A 125 -0.11 -13.91 -16.55
N PRO A 126 -0.30 -15.07 -17.19
CA PRO A 126 0.80 -15.79 -17.83
C PRO A 126 1.25 -15.20 -19.17
N THR A 127 0.41 -14.41 -19.84
CA THR A 127 0.67 -13.90 -21.19
C THR A 127 0.65 -12.39 -21.24
N ALA A 128 1.48 -11.80 -22.10
CA ALA A 128 1.42 -10.37 -22.35
C ALA A 128 0.06 -9.96 -22.96
N GLY A 129 -0.38 -8.75 -22.66
CA GLY A 129 -1.62 -8.22 -23.21
C GLY A 129 -2.47 -7.51 -22.15
N LYS A 130 -3.67 -7.09 -22.56
CA LYS A 130 -4.58 -6.32 -21.70
C LYS A 130 -5.41 -7.23 -20.80
N TYR A 131 -5.26 -7.06 -19.50
CA TYR A 131 -6.09 -7.67 -18.47
C TYR A 131 -7.13 -6.68 -17.97
N THR A 132 -8.33 -7.18 -17.68
CA THR A 132 -9.42 -6.41 -17.07
C THR A 132 -9.73 -7.00 -15.70
N PHE A 133 -9.82 -6.14 -14.70
CA PHE A 133 -10.11 -6.47 -13.33
C PHE A 133 -11.48 -5.89 -12.96
N ASN A 134 -12.37 -6.71 -12.44
CA ASN A 134 -13.66 -6.29 -11.90
C ASN A 134 -13.70 -6.65 -10.41
N ALA A 135 -13.51 -5.65 -9.57
CA ALA A 135 -13.51 -5.79 -8.11
C ALA A 135 -14.91 -5.54 -7.56
N GLU A 136 -15.36 -6.43 -6.69
CA GLU A 136 -16.60 -6.29 -5.90
C GLU A 136 -16.23 -6.36 -4.42
N ILE A 137 -16.52 -5.30 -3.68
CA ILE A 137 -16.12 -5.12 -2.29
C ILE A 137 -17.35 -4.86 -1.43
N GLU A 138 -17.35 -5.41 -0.23
CA GLU A 138 -18.40 -5.16 0.77
C GLU A 138 -17.79 -4.96 2.17
N SER A 139 -18.48 -4.20 2.99
CA SER A 139 -18.21 -4.03 4.42
C SER A 139 -19.52 -3.70 5.13
N GLY A 140 -20.09 -4.69 5.82
CA GLY A 140 -21.43 -4.57 6.39
C GLY A 140 -22.48 -4.26 5.31
N ALA A 141 -23.20 -3.14 5.45
CA ALA A 141 -24.20 -2.70 4.47
C ALA A 141 -23.59 -1.94 3.28
N LYS A 142 -22.33 -1.55 3.35
CA LYS A 142 -21.65 -0.82 2.27
C LYS A 142 -21.19 -1.77 1.19
N LYS A 143 -21.42 -1.43 -0.07
CA LYS A 143 -20.96 -2.19 -1.23
C LYS A 143 -20.36 -1.26 -2.25
N GLY A 144 -19.39 -1.76 -3.00
CA GLY A 144 -18.78 -1.03 -4.09
C GLY A 144 -18.19 -1.96 -5.13
N SER A 145 -18.10 -1.47 -6.35
CA SER A 145 -17.43 -2.14 -7.44
C SER A 145 -16.60 -1.16 -8.26
N ALA A 146 -15.56 -1.66 -8.88
CA ALA A 146 -14.78 -0.92 -9.85
C ALA A 146 -14.25 -1.86 -10.92
N THR A 147 -14.18 -1.35 -12.15
CA THR A 147 -13.54 -2.03 -13.27
C THR A 147 -12.35 -1.20 -13.72
N PHE A 148 -11.20 -1.84 -13.82
CA PHE A 148 -9.97 -1.22 -14.29
C PHE A 148 -9.17 -2.20 -15.15
N SER A 149 -8.16 -1.72 -15.85
CA SER A 149 -7.37 -2.57 -16.73
C SER A 149 -5.88 -2.25 -16.61
N TYR A 150 -5.07 -3.24 -16.93
CA TYR A 150 -3.63 -3.18 -16.97
C TYR A 150 -3.11 -3.92 -18.20
N THR A 151 -2.08 -3.39 -18.85
CA THR A 151 -1.44 -4.05 -19.98
C THR A 151 -0.09 -4.61 -19.54
N LEU A 152 -0.02 -5.93 -19.47
CA LEU A 152 1.23 -6.65 -19.22
C LEU A 152 2.07 -6.63 -20.52
N LYS A 153 3.31 -6.17 -20.40
CA LYS A 153 4.29 -6.08 -21.50
C LYS A 153 5.05 -7.37 -21.65
#